data_3597bd16b97e819a05342ffb7bb6a169
#
_entry.id   3597bd16b97e819a05342ffb7bb6a169
#
_cell.length_a   1.000
_cell.length_b   1.000
_cell.length_c   1.000
_cell.angle_alpha   90.00
_cell.angle_beta   90.00
_cell.angle_gamma   90.00
#
_symmetry.space_group_name_H-M   'P 1'
#
loop_
_entity.id
_entity.type
_entity.pdbx_description
1 polymer ?
#
loop_
_entity_poly.entity_id
_entity_poly.type
_entity_poly.pdbx_seq_one_letter_code
_entity_poly.pdbx_strand_id
1 'polypeptide(L)'
;MRIDNRLTASKRAKIMDLPRITIVTPSFNQGDYLEQTIHSVLSQGYPNLEYMIIDGGSTDNSVEIIRRYEKDLSYWRSYKDEGQTSAIMEGFQRASGDIIAWLNSDDCYEPGTLHAIAQAFQRNKEALFVYGDYYVVRENGSRILKKKVSCDFKVMAYSYLMIPQPSAFWDRKAYETIGGLDPELKYSMDYDLFLRFAKKYPASRFIHLQKPLSAFRLHPESKSVGSMAKFLPENKRVVARVLPPRPEWQMSLLRYVYLVKLEAMYLLQRGYLPLHKDRTKA
;
A
#
# COMPACT_ATOMS: atom_id res chain seq x y z
N MET A 1 14.03 20.81 -2.22
CA MET A 1 13.05 21.16 -3.26
C MET A 1 13.50 22.43 -3.98
N ARG A 2 14.08 22.33 -5.18
CA ARG A 2 14.41 23.52 -6.01
C ARG A 2 13.16 23.83 -6.84
N ILE A 3 12.39 24.84 -6.41
CA ILE A 3 11.30 25.38 -7.22
C ILE A 3 11.92 26.03 -8.46
N ASP A 4 11.58 25.52 -9.65
CA ASP A 4 12.03 26.11 -10.90
C ASP A 4 11.56 27.58 -10.96
N ASN A 5 12.52 28.49 -11.02
CA ASN A 5 12.26 29.95 -11.05
C ASN A 5 11.50 30.42 -12.29
N ARG A 6 11.23 29.55 -13.27
CA ARG A 6 10.50 29.85 -14.51
C ARG A 6 8.97 29.68 -14.41
N LEU A 7 8.45 29.16 -13.25
CA LEU A 7 7.01 29.00 -13.06
C LEU A 7 6.33 30.36 -12.76
N THR A 8 5.21 30.63 -13.42
CA THR A 8 4.36 31.80 -13.11
C THR A 8 3.85 31.74 -11.67
N ALA A 9 3.58 32.88 -11.04
CA ALA A 9 3.07 32.95 -9.66
C ALA A 9 1.80 32.10 -9.47
N SER A 10 0.90 32.06 -10.48
CA SER A 10 -0.31 31.24 -10.46
C SER A 10 0.00 29.73 -10.45
N LYS A 11 0.99 29.28 -11.21
CA LYS A 11 1.42 27.87 -11.17
C LYS A 11 2.08 27.50 -9.86
N ARG A 12 2.86 28.44 -9.27
CA ARG A 12 3.45 28.24 -7.94
C ARG A 12 2.40 28.12 -6.86
N ALA A 13 1.38 28.99 -6.85
CA ALA A 13 0.27 28.92 -5.90
C ALA A 13 -0.48 27.59 -6.02
N LYS A 14 -0.74 27.12 -7.24
CA LYS A 14 -1.42 25.84 -7.50
C LYS A 14 -0.60 24.62 -7.06
N ILE A 15 0.74 24.67 -7.11
CA ILE A 15 1.63 23.64 -6.61
C ILE A 15 1.66 23.66 -5.08
N MET A 16 1.65 24.82 -4.44
CA MET A 16 1.62 24.96 -2.98
C MET A 16 0.30 24.50 -2.35
N ASP A 17 -0.79 24.45 -3.13
CA ASP A 17 -2.09 23.90 -2.68
C ASP A 17 -2.17 22.37 -2.75
N LEU A 18 -1.20 21.70 -3.39
CA LEU A 18 -1.20 20.24 -3.47
C LEU A 18 -0.64 19.63 -2.18
N PRO A 19 -1.30 18.63 -1.58
CA PRO A 19 -0.77 17.95 -0.39
C PRO A 19 0.60 17.33 -0.70
N ARG A 20 1.50 17.37 0.27
CA ARG A 20 2.78 16.66 0.12
C ARG A 20 2.56 15.17 0.29
N ILE A 21 3.05 14.38 -0.67
CA ILE A 21 2.96 12.92 -0.65
C ILE A 21 4.36 12.35 -0.43
N THR A 22 4.53 11.56 0.64
CA THR A 22 5.75 10.77 0.86
C THR A 22 5.52 9.34 0.42
N ILE A 23 6.41 8.86 -0.44
CA ILE A 23 6.48 7.45 -0.82
C ILE A 23 7.79 6.87 -0.28
N VAL A 24 7.71 5.72 0.38
CA VAL A 24 8.85 4.95 0.84
C VAL A 24 8.93 3.65 0.05
N THR A 25 10.07 3.34 -0.53
CA THR A 25 10.35 2.04 -1.16
C THR A 25 11.38 1.30 -0.32
N PRO A 26 10.98 0.24 0.42
CA PRO A 26 11.93 -0.68 1.02
C PRO A 26 12.54 -1.56 -0.07
N SER A 27 13.85 -1.72 -0.08
CA SER A 27 14.57 -2.52 -1.08
C SER A 27 15.53 -3.49 -0.41
N PHE A 28 15.62 -4.72 -0.92
CA PHE A 28 16.68 -5.67 -0.59
C PHE A 28 16.81 -6.72 -1.70
N ASN A 29 17.92 -6.71 -2.43
CA ASN A 29 18.21 -7.60 -3.56
C ASN A 29 17.07 -7.67 -4.58
N GLN A 30 16.65 -6.52 -5.10
CA GLN A 30 15.54 -6.36 -6.05
C GLN A 30 15.96 -5.65 -7.34
N GLY A 31 17.21 -5.79 -7.74
CA GLY A 31 17.78 -5.12 -8.93
C GLY A 31 17.01 -5.36 -10.23
N ASP A 32 16.38 -6.53 -10.37
CA ASP A 32 15.58 -6.85 -11.56
C ASP A 32 14.28 -6.03 -11.70
N TYR A 33 13.77 -5.50 -10.58
CA TYR A 33 12.48 -4.82 -10.53
C TYR A 33 12.57 -3.35 -10.14
N LEU A 34 13.54 -3.00 -9.30
CA LEU A 34 13.65 -1.72 -8.61
C LEU A 34 13.64 -0.53 -9.57
N GLU A 35 14.30 -0.62 -10.72
CA GLU A 35 14.32 0.48 -11.69
C GLU A 35 12.94 0.82 -12.24
N GLN A 36 12.12 -0.20 -12.52
CA GLN A 36 10.75 0.00 -12.97
C GLN A 36 9.89 0.62 -11.87
N THR A 37 10.09 0.20 -10.60
CA THR A 37 9.43 0.80 -9.45
C THR A 37 9.75 2.27 -9.33
N ILE A 38 11.04 2.64 -9.34
CA ILE A 38 11.51 4.04 -9.27
C ILE A 38 10.90 4.86 -10.40
N HIS A 39 10.98 4.35 -11.63
CA HIS A 39 10.40 5.02 -12.79
C HIS A 39 8.90 5.23 -12.63
N SER A 40 8.16 4.25 -12.11
CA SER A 40 6.71 4.33 -11.92
C SER A 40 6.30 5.42 -10.92
N VAL A 41 7.16 5.73 -9.94
CA VAL A 41 6.94 6.81 -8.96
C VAL A 41 7.33 8.17 -9.56
N LEU A 42 8.53 8.29 -10.13
CA LEU A 42 9.04 9.57 -10.62
C LEU A 42 8.29 10.07 -11.87
N SER A 43 7.88 9.15 -12.76
CA SER A 43 7.11 9.48 -13.97
C SER A 43 5.68 9.99 -13.68
N GLN A 44 5.20 9.93 -12.44
CA GLN A 44 3.95 10.58 -12.04
C GLN A 44 3.99 12.10 -12.24
N GLY A 45 5.18 12.70 -12.25
CA GLY A 45 5.35 14.15 -12.39
C GLY A 45 4.63 14.94 -11.28
N TYR A 46 4.42 14.32 -10.10
CA TYR A 46 3.74 14.95 -8.99
C TYR A 46 4.62 15.99 -8.32
N PRO A 47 4.26 17.29 -8.34
CA PRO A 47 5.21 18.34 -8.02
C PRO A 47 5.57 18.46 -6.54
N ASN A 48 4.78 17.90 -5.63
CA ASN A 48 5.03 17.90 -4.18
C ASN A 48 5.29 16.48 -3.65
N LEU A 49 6.07 15.70 -4.43
CA LEU A 49 6.51 14.36 -4.08
C LEU A 49 7.74 14.40 -3.16
N GLU A 50 7.72 13.60 -2.11
CA GLU A 50 8.86 13.21 -1.30
C GLU A 50 9.07 11.71 -1.48
N TYR A 51 10.12 11.33 -2.21
CA TYR A 51 10.40 9.92 -2.51
C TYR A 51 11.66 9.47 -1.81
N MET A 52 11.56 8.37 -1.05
CA MET A 52 12.66 7.79 -0.28
C MET A 52 12.84 6.31 -0.63
N ILE A 53 14.10 5.87 -0.69
CA ILE A 53 14.45 4.45 -0.86
C ILE A 53 15.30 4.01 0.32
N ILE A 54 14.84 2.97 1.02
CA ILE A 54 15.50 2.41 2.19
C ILE A 54 15.97 1.01 1.82
N ASP A 55 17.23 0.89 1.47
CA ASP A 55 17.84 -0.37 1.05
C ASP A 55 18.49 -1.10 2.24
N GLY A 56 18.17 -2.39 2.39
CA GLY A 56 18.60 -3.25 3.48
C GLY A 56 20.04 -3.77 3.37
N GLY A 57 20.88 -3.12 2.57
CA GLY A 57 22.25 -3.58 2.30
C GLY A 57 22.30 -4.63 1.20
N SER A 58 21.67 -4.33 0.06
CA SER A 58 21.70 -5.18 -1.13
C SER A 58 23.12 -5.49 -1.61
N THR A 59 23.30 -6.69 -2.12
CA THR A 59 24.55 -7.20 -2.69
C THR A 59 24.50 -7.40 -4.20
N ASP A 60 23.32 -7.19 -4.79
CA ASP A 60 23.11 -7.15 -6.23
C ASP A 60 23.29 -5.72 -6.79
N ASN A 61 22.83 -5.48 -8.02
CA ASN A 61 22.93 -4.16 -8.66
C ASN A 61 21.92 -3.10 -8.14
N SER A 62 21.13 -3.41 -7.09
CA SER A 62 20.12 -2.48 -6.55
C SER A 62 20.71 -1.13 -6.15
N VAL A 63 21.88 -1.12 -5.48
CA VAL A 63 22.55 0.12 -5.05
C VAL A 63 23.00 0.96 -6.23
N GLU A 64 23.49 0.34 -7.30
CA GLU A 64 23.88 1.05 -8.53
C GLU A 64 22.67 1.71 -9.20
N ILE A 65 21.54 1.00 -9.21
CA ILE A 65 20.27 1.55 -9.70
C ILE A 65 19.88 2.77 -8.87
N ILE A 66 19.84 2.67 -7.54
CA ILE A 66 19.45 3.78 -6.65
C ILE A 66 20.32 5.01 -6.92
N ARG A 67 21.64 4.83 -7.04
CA ARG A 67 22.59 5.94 -7.31
C ARG A 67 22.30 6.68 -8.61
N ARG A 68 21.80 5.99 -9.64
CA ARG A 68 21.44 6.66 -10.91
C ARG A 68 20.30 7.67 -10.73
N TYR A 69 19.42 7.45 -9.76
CA TYR A 69 18.27 8.29 -9.46
C TYR A 69 18.45 9.18 -8.21
N GLU A 70 19.62 9.17 -7.60
CA GLU A 70 19.90 9.87 -6.33
C GLU A 70 19.46 11.35 -6.31
N LYS A 71 19.61 12.05 -7.44
CA LYS A 71 19.23 13.48 -7.56
C LYS A 71 17.72 13.72 -7.50
N ASP A 72 16.92 12.69 -7.78
CA ASP A 72 15.46 12.73 -7.81
C ASP A 72 14.85 12.18 -6.51
N LEU A 73 15.68 11.61 -5.62
CA LEU A 73 15.28 11.10 -4.32
C LEU A 73 15.42 12.18 -3.23
N SER A 74 14.44 12.22 -2.33
CA SER A 74 14.52 13.08 -1.14
C SER A 74 15.48 12.53 -0.10
N TYR A 75 15.60 11.21 -0.03
CA TYR A 75 16.51 10.49 0.84
C TYR A 75 16.72 9.06 0.33
N TRP A 76 17.90 8.52 0.51
CA TRP A 76 18.14 7.10 0.39
C TRP A 76 19.31 6.66 1.27
N ARG A 77 19.34 5.37 1.60
CA ARG A 77 20.48 4.72 2.25
C ARG A 77 20.56 3.25 1.87
N SER A 78 21.74 2.65 2.02
CA SER A 78 21.98 1.21 1.85
C SER A 78 22.90 0.71 2.96
N TYR A 79 22.31 0.03 3.92
CA TYR A 79 22.99 -0.75 4.95
C TYR A 79 22.02 -1.75 5.58
N LYS A 80 22.57 -2.79 6.20
CA LYS A 80 21.79 -3.87 6.83
C LYS A 80 20.81 -3.32 7.86
N ASP A 81 19.59 -3.81 7.79
CA ASP A 81 18.50 -3.49 8.72
C ASP A 81 17.79 -4.75 9.24
N GLU A 82 16.72 -4.57 10.01
CA GLU A 82 15.90 -5.65 10.58
C GLU A 82 14.80 -6.15 9.61
N GLY A 83 14.86 -5.75 8.34
CA GLY A 83 13.96 -6.17 7.27
C GLY A 83 12.92 -5.12 6.88
N GLN A 84 12.02 -5.52 5.99
CA GLN A 84 11.08 -4.63 5.30
C GLN A 84 10.30 -3.68 6.21
N THR A 85 9.75 -4.19 7.34
CA THR A 85 8.98 -3.37 8.28
C THR A 85 9.85 -2.26 8.88
N SER A 86 11.08 -2.60 9.29
CA SER A 86 12.06 -1.62 9.81
C SER A 86 12.42 -0.56 8.77
N ALA A 87 12.66 -0.96 7.52
CA ALA A 87 12.94 -0.04 6.43
C ALA A 87 11.79 0.95 6.17
N ILE A 88 10.54 0.46 6.15
CA ILE A 88 9.37 1.32 5.97
C ILE A 88 9.21 2.29 7.16
N MET A 89 9.38 1.79 8.39
CA MET A 89 9.30 2.62 9.61
C MET A 89 10.35 3.72 9.60
N GLU A 90 11.59 3.43 9.21
CA GLU A 90 12.65 4.45 9.08
C GLU A 90 12.26 5.53 8.07
N GLY A 91 11.74 5.13 6.91
CA GLY A 91 11.26 6.09 5.91
C GLY A 91 10.12 6.95 6.44
N PHE A 92 9.14 6.37 7.13
CA PHE A 92 8.01 7.11 7.71
C PHE A 92 8.40 8.02 8.88
N GLN A 93 9.40 7.68 9.66
CA GLN A 93 9.96 8.59 10.69
C GLN A 93 10.58 9.85 10.08
N ARG A 94 11.08 9.77 8.85
CA ARG A 94 11.64 10.91 8.09
C ARG A 94 10.60 11.66 7.29
N ALA A 95 9.43 11.05 7.07
CA ALA A 95 8.39 11.57 6.21
C ALA A 95 7.86 12.92 6.69
N SER A 96 7.79 13.88 5.78
CA SER A 96 7.21 15.20 6.03
C SER A 96 5.91 15.42 5.25
N GLY A 97 5.50 14.47 4.41
CA GLY A 97 4.25 14.56 3.65
C GLY A 97 3.00 14.50 4.52
N ASP A 98 1.95 15.15 4.07
CA ASP A 98 0.62 15.05 4.69
C ASP A 98 0.02 13.66 4.47
N ILE A 99 0.31 13.09 3.31
CA ILE A 99 -0.11 11.76 2.86
C ILE A 99 1.13 10.88 2.76
N ILE A 100 1.05 9.68 3.30
CA ILE A 100 2.14 8.71 3.24
C ILE A 100 1.67 7.37 2.66
N ALA A 101 2.57 6.69 2.00
CA ALA A 101 2.41 5.31 1.53
C ALA A 101 3.77 4.66 1.35
N TRP A 102 3.82 3.33 1.28
CA TRP A 102 4.99 2.64 0.75
C TRP A 102 4.65 1.87 -0.52
N LEU A 103 5.63 1.72 -1.37
CA LEU A 103 5.56 0.88 -2.55
C LEU A 103 6.73 -0.08 -2.51
N ASN A 104 6.46 -1.38 -2.53
CA ASN A 104 7.53 -2.38 -2.55
C ASN A 104 8.35 -2.27 -3.82
N SER A 105 9.62 -2.66 -3.75
CA SER A 105 10.59 -2.52 -4.84
C SER A 105 10.34 -3.41 -6.07
N ASP A 106 9.34 -4.28 -6.00
CA ASP A 106 8.85 -5.15 -7.07
C ASP A 106 7.49 -4.72 -7.66
N ASP A 107 6.82 -3.70 -7.07
CA ASP A 107 5.53 -3.18 -7.50
C ASP A 107 5.66 -1.85 -8.28
N CYS A 108 4.61 -1.46 -9.00
CA CYS A 108 4.58 -0.19 -9.74
C CYS A 108 3.28 0.58 -9.51
N TYR A 109 3.34 1.92 -9.56
CA TYR A 109 2.13 2.74 -9.68
C TYR A 109 1.65 2.80 -11.13
N GLU A 110 0.33 2.88 -11.29
CA GLU A 110 -0.29 3.19 -12.58
C GLU A 110 -0.18 4.69 -12.88
N PRO A 111 -0.15 5.09 -14.16
CA PRO A 111 -0.07 6.51 -14.52
C PRO A 111 -1.17 7.37 -13.89
N GLY A 112 -0.80 8.50 -13.31
CA GLY A 112 -1.71 9.47 -12.69
C GLY A 112 -2.21 9.06 -11.30
N THR A 113 -1.61 8.05 -10.66
CA THR A 113 -1.99 7.59 -9.31
C THR A 113 -1.82 8.70 -8.28
N LEU A 114 -0.64 9.32 -8.17
CA LEU A 114 -0.41 10.34 -7.14
C LEU A 114 -1.34 11.55 -7.28
N HIS A 115 -1.63 11.97 -8.52
CA HIS A 115 -2.59 13.05 -8.77
C HIS A 115 -4.01 12.65 -8.34
N ALA A 116 -4.43 11.42 -8.61
CA ALA A 116 -5.75 10.94 -8.19
C ALA A 116 -5.88 10.86 -6.66
N ILE A 117 -4.84 10.43 -5.97
CA ILE A 117 -4.77 10.41 -4.51
C ILE A 117 -4.88 11.82 -3.94
N ALA A 118 -4.06 12.76 -4.43
CA ALA A 118 -4.11 14.15 -3.99
C ALA A 118 -5.52 14.75 -4.17
N GLN A 119 -6.15 14.54 -5.33
CA GLN A 119 -7.51 15.00 -5.60
C GLN A 119 -8.54 14.37 -4.66
N ALA A 120 -8.39 13.08 -4.32
CA ALA A 120 -9.31 12.40 -3.41
C ALA A 120 -9.27 13.04 -2.01
N PHE A 121 -8.08 13.28 -1.46
CA PHE A 121 -7.91 13.97 -0.17
C PHE A 121 -8.37 15.44 -0.23
N GLN A 122 -8.13 16.15 -1.33
CA GLN A 122 -8.59 17.53 -1.47
C GLN A 122 -10.12 17.66 -1.53
N ARG A 123 -10.79 16.73 -2.25
CA ARG A 123 -12.26 16.72 -2.36
C ARG A 123 -12.95 16.26 -1.10
N ASN A 124 -12.32 15.38 -0.34
CA ASN A 124 -12.85 14.78 0.88
C ASN A 124 -11.93 15.14 2.06
N LYS A 125 -12.12 16.35 2.61
CA LYS A 125 -11.28 16.86 3.72
C LYS A 125 -11.28 15.97 4.96
N GLU A 126 -12.29 15.13 5.08
CA GLU A 126 -12.45 14.17 6.16
C GLU A 126 -11.80 12.81 5.87
N ALA A 127 -11.29 12.59 4.65
CA ALA A 127 -10.63 11.34 4.29
C ALA A 127 -9.35 11.15 5.11
N LEU A 128 -9.18 9.95 5.64
CA LEU A 128 -7.96 9.53 6.35
C LEU A 128 -7.25 8.38 5.63
N PHE A 129 -7.98 7.70 4.73
CA PHE A 129 -7.46 6.57 4.00
C PHE A 129 -8.07 6.54 2.59
N VAL A 130 -7.23 6.49 1.58
CA VAL A 130 -7.65 6.38 0.16
C VAL A 130 -7.00 5.17 -0.45
N TYR A 131 -7.77 4.36 -1.15
CA TYR A 131 -7.24 3.18 -1.85
C TYR A 131 -7.99 2.94 -3.16
N GLY A 132 -7.40 2.10 -4.02
CA GLY A 132 -8.00 1.79 -5.31
C GLY A 132 -7.96 0.32 -5.67
N ASP A 133 -8.38 0.05 -6.89
CA ASP A 133 -8.20 -1.24 -7.57
C ASP A 133 -6.72 -1.42 -7.91
N TYR A 134 -6.32 -2.60 -8.39
CA TYR A 134 -4.95 -2.87 -8.79
C TYR A 134 -4.89 -3.93 -9.90
N TYR A 135 -3.78 -3.96 -10.62
CA TYR A 135 -3.47 -5.07 -11.49
C TYR A 135 -2.60 -6.10 -10.77
N VAL A 136 -2.83 -7.37 -11.04
CA VAL A 136 -1.85 -8.43 -10.80
C VAL A 136 -1.10 -8.65 -12.11
N VAL A 137 0.22 -8.53 -12.07
CA VAL A 137 1.11 -8.76 -13.21
C VAL A 137 1.84 -10.08 -12.99
N ARG A 138 1.69 -11.02 -13.91
CA ARG A 138 2.37 -12.32 -13.89
C ARG A 138 3.70 -12.25 -14.66
N GLU A 139 4.57 -13.23 -14.46
CA GLU A 139 5.87 -13.33 -15.15
C GLU A 139 5.75 -13.29 -16.68
N ASN A 140 4.69 -13.85 -17.23
CA ASN A 140 4.43 -13.80 -18.66
C ASN A 140 3.92 -12.44 -19.18
N GLY A 141 3.94 -11.41 -18.32
CA GLY A 141 3.49 -10.06 -18.65
C GLY A 141 1.97 -9.87 -18.63
N SER A 142 1.18 -10.94 -18.42
CA SER A 142 -0.29 -10.79 -18.36
C SER A 142 -0.72 -9.96 -17.15
N ARG A 143 -1.72 -9.08 -17.35
CA ARG A 143 -2.25 -8.17 -16.34
C ARG A 143 -3.72 -8.49 -16.06
N ILE A 144 -4.05 -8.75 -14.79
CA ILE A 144 -5.40 -9.09 -14.37
C ILE A 144 -5.89 -7.98 -13.43
N LEU A 145 -6.94 -7.27 -13.83
CA LEU A 145 -7.56 -6.25 -12.98
C LEU A 145 -8.26 -6.90 -11.78
N LYS A 146 -7.85 -6.52 -10.60
CA LYS A 146 -8.47 -6.90 -9.32
C LYS A 146 -9.23 -5.70 -8.76
N LYS A 147 -10.53 -5.73 -8.94
CA LYS A 147 -11.44 -4.72 -8.39
C LYS A 147 -11.65 -4.93 -6.90
N LYS A 148 -11.85 -3.84 -6.15
CA LYS A 148 -12.08 -3.86 -4.71
C LYS A 148 -13.47 -3.33 -4.35
N VAL A 149 -13.85 -3.46 -3.09
CA VAL A 149 -15.11 -2.98 -2.53
C VAL A 149 -14.83 -2.01 -1.39
N SER A 150 -15.86 -1.31 -0.92
CA SER A 150 -15.74 -0.37 0.20
C SER A 150 -15.20 -1.05 1.46
N CYS A 151 -14.43 -0.31 2.25
CA CYS A 151 -13.87 -0.81 3.49
C CYS A 151 -14.98 -1.12 4.51
N ASP A 152 -14.90 -2.31 5.11
CA ASP A 152 -15.74 -2.73 6.24
C ASP A 152 -14.84 -3.45 7.26
N PHE A 153 -14.72 -2.90 8.46
CA PHE A 153 -13.87 -3.45 9.50
C PHE A 153 -14.16 -4.92 9.82
N LYS A 154 -15.45 -5.28 9.98
CA LYS A 154 -15.79 -6.66 10.33
C LYS A 154 -15.52 -7.62 9.19
N VAL A 155 -15.81 -7.20 7.95
CA VAL A 155 -15.45 -8.00 6.77
C VAL A 155 -13.95 -8.21 6.70
N MET A 156 -13.14 -7.16 6.89
CA MET A 156 -11.68 -7.29 6.93
C MET A 156 -11.21 -8.23 8.04
N ALA A 157 -11.76 -8.09 9.25
CA ALA A 157 -11.31 -8.85 10.41
C ALA A 157 -11.69 -10.35 10.33
N TYR A 158 -12.82 -10.67 9.71
CA TYR A 158 -13.31 -12.07 9.65
C TYR A 158 -13.02 -12.75 8.32
N SER A 159 -12.89 -12.03 7.20
CA SER A 159 -12.71 -12.66 5.89
C SER A 159 -11.30 -12.58 5.33
N TYR A 160 -10.68 -11.45 5.25
CA TYR A 160 -9.28 -11.23 4.82
C TYR A 160 -9.03 -9.74 4.49
N LEU A 161 -7.79 -9.43 4.15
CA LEU A 161 -7.35 -8.12 3.67
C LEU A 161 -8.10 -7.72 2.39
N MET A 162 -8.96 -6.70 2.51
CA MET A 162 -9.75 -6.16 1.39
C MET A 162 -8.98 -5.09 0.61
N ILE A 163 -8.06 -4.40 1.25
CA ILE A 163 -7.33 -3.26 0.71
C ILE A 163 -6.00 -3.76 0.15
N PRO A 164 -5.70 -3.52 -1.13
CA PRO A 164 -4.39 -3.87 -1.68
C PRO A 164 -3.34 -2.86 -1.21
N GLN A 165 -2.29 -3.36 -0.58
CA GLN A 165 -1.26 -2.51 0.02
C GLN A 165 -0.64 -1.54 -1.00
N PRO A 166 -0.23 -1.95 -2.23
CA PRO A 166 0.41 -1.03 -3.17
C PRO A 166 -0.54 0.03 -3.75
N SER A 167 -1.86 -0.09 -3.52
CA SER A 167 -2.86 0.92 -3.92
C SER A 167 -3.44 1.70 -2.74
N ALA A 168 -2.76 1.71 -1.59
CA ALA A 168 -3.26 2.30 -0.35
C ALA A 168 -2.41 3.49 0.10
N PHE A 169 -3.08 4.61 0.46
CA PHE A 169 -2.49 5.85 0.90
C PHE A 169 -3.27 6.38 2.10
N TRP A 170 -2.60 7.00 3.07
CA TRP A 170 -3.27 7.47 4.26
C TRP A 170 -2.68 8.78 4.80
N ASP A 171 -3.47 9.44 5.62
CA ASP A 171 -3.06 10.63 6.37
C ASP A 171 -1.97 10.27 7.38
N ARG A 172 -0.86 11.03 7.38
CA ARG A 172 0.29 10.78 8.26
C ARG A 172 -0.06 10.93 9.74
N LYS A 173 -0.86 11.94 10.09
CA LYS A 173 -1.25 12.16 11.50
C LYS A 173 -2.15 11.04 12.01
N ALA A 174 -3.03 10.52 11.15
CA ALA A 174 -3.86 9.37 11.50
C ALA A 174 -3.00 8.11 11.71
N TYR A 175 -1.97 7.88 10.87
CA TYR A 175 -0.98 6.82 11.04
C TYR A 175 -0.24 6.95 12.39
N GLU A 176 0.26 8.12 12.72
CA GLU A 176 0.92 8.41 14.00
C GLU A 176 -0.04 8.17 15.19
N THR A 177 -1.29 8.60 15.05
CA THR A 177 -2.34 8.45 16.09
C THR A 177 -2.69 7.01 16.41
N ILE A 178 -2.57 6.08 15.44
CA ILE A 178 -2.81 4.65 15.67
C ILE A 178 -1.54 3.90 16.09
N GLY A 179 -0.42 4.58 16.25
CA GLY A 179 0.85 4.00 16.70
C GLY A 179 1.73 3.41 15.61
N GLY A 180 1.47 3.73 14.32
CA GLY A 180 2.33 3.32 13.22
C GLY A 180 2.33 1.82 12.93
N LEU A 181 3.39 1.31 12.28
CA LEU A 181 3.61 -0.12 12.03
C LEU A 181 4.11 -0.84 13.30
N ASP A 182 3.77 -2.11 13.42
CA ASP A 182 4.31 -3.00 14.45
C ASP A 182 5.63 -3.62 13.96
N PRO A 183 6.78 -3.34 14.59
CA PRO A 183 8.09 -3.86 14.18
C PRO A 183 8.22 -5.38 14.30
N GLU A 184 7.38 -6.03 15.09
CA GLU A 184 7.41 -7.49 15.26
C GLU A 184 6.73 -8.23 14.10
N LEU A 185 5.95 -7.54 13.25
CA LEU A 185 5.26 -8.13 12.11
C LEU A 185 6.14 -8.08 10.86
N LYS A 186 6.34 -9.26 10.23
CA LYS A 186 7.17 -9.41 9.03
C LYS A 186 6.37 -9.67 7.76
N TYR A 187 5.15 -10.19 7.91
CA TYR A 187 4.29 -10.64 6.80
C TYR A 187 2.95 -9.92 6.75
N SER A 188 2.36 -9.61 7.90
CA SER A 188 0.99 -9.07 8.01
C SER A 188 0.94 -7.65 8.56
N MET A 189 2.02 -6.88 8.38
CA MET A 189 2.13 -5.50 8.87
C MET A 189 1.12 -4.54 8.23
N ASP A 190 0.82 -4.74 6.95
CA ASP A 190 -0.22 -4.03 6.22
C ASP A 190 -1.62 -4.37 6.75
N TYR A 191 -1.88 -5.65 6.94
CA TYR A 191 -3.15 -6.13 7.48
C TYR A 191 -3.42 -5.59 8.89
N ASP A 192 -2.41 -5.62 9.76
CA ASP A 192 -2.50 -5.05 11.11
C ASP A 192 -2.79 -3.54 11.06
N LEU A 193 -2.00 -2.80 10.28
CA LEU A 193 -2.17 -1.36 10.11
C LEU A 193 -3.59 -1.01 9.65
N PHE A 194 -4.06 -1.66 8.59
CA PHE A 194 -5.36 -1.36 7.99
C PHE A 194 -6.53 -1.76 8.90
N LEU A 195 -6.41 -2.86 9.66
CA LEU A 195 -7.40 -3.23 10.67
C LEU A 195 -7.46 -2.23 11.82
N ARG A 196 -6.33 -1.71 12.28
CA ARG A 196 -6.30 -0.68 13.34
C ARG A 196 -6.90 0.64 12.85
N PHE A 197 -6.64 1.03 11.60
CA PHE A 197 -7.34 2.15 10.96
C PHE A 197 -8.85 1.92 10.93
N ALA A 198 -9.30 0.79 10.40
CA ALA A 198 -10.73 0.48 10.24
C ALA A 198 -11.45 0.25 11.59
N LYS A 199 -10.73 -0.13 12.65
CA LYS A 199 -11.27 -0.23 14.00
C LYS A 199 -11.46 1.15 14.63
N LYS A 200 -10.52 2.08 14.40
CA LYS A 200 -10.50 3.39 15.03
C LYS A 200 -11.39 4.41 14.32
N TYR A 201 -11.44 4.37 12.99
CA TYR A 201 -12.12 5.38 12.19
C TYR A 201 -13.34 4.79 11.46
N PRO A 202 -14.44 5.57 11.32
CA PRO A 202 -15.63 5.11 10.62
C PRO A 202 -15.36 4.92 9.12
N ALA A 203 -16.13 4.05 8.47
CA ALA A 203 -15.98 3.71 7.05
C ALA A 203 -16.05 4.93 6.11
N SER A 204 -16.74 6.00 6.53
CA SER A 204 -16.81 7.27 5.78
C SER A 204 -15.46 7.99 5.60
N ARG A 205 -14.46 7.64 6.43
CA ARG A 205 -13.09 8.17 6.31
C ARG A 205 -12.24 7.41 5.28
N PHE A 206 -12.76 6.31 4.73
CA PHE A 206 -12.10 5.47 3.74
C PHE A 206 -12.70 5.73 2.36
N ILE A 207 -11.90 6.25 1.45
CA ILE A 207 -12.32 6.54 0.08
C ILE A 207 -11.79 5.46 -0.85
N HIS A 208 -12.68 4.74 -1.49
CA HIS A 208 -12.35 3.78 -2.53
C HIS A 208 -12.44 4.44 -3.91
N LEU A 209 -11.32 4.55 -4.59
CA LEU A 209 -11.25 4.98 -5.98
C LEU A 209 -11.47 3.74 -6.87
N GLN A 210 -12.55 3.73 -7.64
CA GLN A 210 -12.91 2.62 -8.53
C GLN A 210 -12.04 2.63 -9.81
N LYS A 211 -10.73 2.69 -9.64
CA LYS A 211 -9.73 2.63 -10.72
C LYS A 211 -8.46 1.96 -10.23
N PRO A 212 -7.69 1.30 -11.11
CA PRO A 212 -6.40 0.75 -10.73
C PRO A 212 -5.41 1.87 -10.40
N LEU A 213 -4.72 1.74 -9.27
CA LEU A 213 -3.70 2.67 -8.80
C LEU A 213 -2.30 2.05 -8.86
N SER A 214 -2.21 0.73 -8.86
CA SER A 214 -0.94 0.01 -8.87
C SER A 214 -0.99 -1.27 -9.67
N ALA A 215 0.19 -1.79 -9.96
CA ALA A 215 0.44 -3.11 -10.51
C ALA A 215 1.28 -3.91 -9.51
N PHE A 216 0.67 -4.94 -8.92
CA PHE A 216 1.28 -5.90 -8.02
C PHE A 216 1.91 -7.03 -8.83
N ARG A 217 3.22 -7.22 -8.70
CA ARG A 217 3.97 -8.23 -9.45
C ARG A 217 4.02 -9.55 -8.70
N LEU A 218 3.67 -10.63 -9.40
CA LEU A 218 3.85 -12.00 -8.92
C LEU A 218 5.12 -12.60 -9.57
N HIS A 219 6.08 -12.94 -8.74
CA HIS A 219 7.30 -13.66 -9.12
C HIS A 219 7.69 -14.66 -8.00
N PRO A 220 8.58 -15.65 -8.26
CA PRO A 220 8.88 -16.72 -7.31
C PRO A 220 9.38 -16.22 -5.95
N GLU A 221 10.08 -15.08 -5.92
CA GLU A 221 10.64 -14.50 -4.70
C GLU A 221 9.64 -13.60 -3.97
N SER A 222 8.46 -13.33 -4.55
CA SER A 222 7.40 -12.56 -3.89
C SER A 222 6.99 -13.23 -2.59
N LYS A 223 6.98 -12.49 -1.48
CA LYS A 223 6.53 -13.00 -0.17
C LYS A 223 5.16 -13.67 -0.24
N SER A 224 4.28 -13.17 -1.08
CA SER A 224 2.91 -13.66 -1.24
C SER A 224 2.83 -15.03 -1.92
N VAL A 225 3.83 -15.44 -2.69
CA VAL A 225 3.83 -16.72 -3.43
C VAL A 225 4.37 -17.85 -2.55
N GLY A 226 5.45 -17.62 -1.81
CA GLY A 226 6.16 -18.68 -1.08
C GLY A 226 5.86 -18.79 0.42
N SER A 227 5.03 -17.91 1.00
CA SER A 227 5.00 -17.72 2.44
C SER A 227 3.63 -17.83 3.11
N MET A 228 2.61 -18.40 2.46
CA MET A 228 1.24 -18.53 3.02
C MET A 228 1.25 -19.09 4.46
N ALA A 229 2.08 -20.09 4.73
CA ALA A 229 2.21 -20.68 6.06
C ALA A 229 2.74 -19.69 7.12
N LYS A 230 3.52 -18.67 6.70
CA LYS A 230 4.09 -17.65 7.60
C LYS A 230 3.10 -16.53 7.90
N PHE A 231 2.20 -16.22 6.96
CA PHE A 231 1.13 -15.22 7.16
C PHE A 231 0.09 -15.67 8.20
N LEU A 232 -0.28 -16.96 8.21
CA LEU A 232 -1.35 -17.46 9.07
C LEU A 232 -1.17 -17.20 10.57
N PRO A 233 0.00 -17.43 11.19
CA PRO A 233 0.22 -17.13 12.59
C PRO A 233 0.13 -15.63 12.90
N GLU A 234 0.73 -14.79 12.05
CA GLU A 234 0.65 -13.33 12.23
C GLU A 234 -0.78 -12.81 12.06
N ASN A 235 -1.52 -13.28 11.04
CA ASN A 235 -2.93 -12.93 10.85
C ASN A 235 -3.79 -13.29 12.05
N LYS A 236 -3.59 -14.48 12.66
CA LYS A 236 -4.29 -14.88 13.89
C LYS A 236 -3.99 -13.92 15.04
N ARG A 237 -2.72 -13.56 15.23
CA ARG A 237 -2.26 -12.60 16.26
C ARG A 237 -2.88 -11.21 16.03
N VAL A 238 -2.86 -10.72 14.81
CA VAL A 238 -3.45 -9.43 14.41
C VAL A 238 -4.95 -9.39 14.70
N VAL A 239 -5.68 -10.42 14.27
CA VAL A 239 -7.14 -10.52 14.50
C VAL A 239 -7.47 -10.59 15.99
N ALA A 240 -6.69 -11.33 16.78
CA ALA A 240 -6.89 -11.43 18.23
C ALA A 240 -6.71 -10.09 18.97
N ARG A 241 -5.92 -9.15 18.43
CA ARG A 241 -5.76 -7.79 19.00
C ARG A 241 -6.97 -6.89 18.76
N VAL A 242 -7.72 -7.13 17.72
CA VAL A 242 -8.82 -6.24 17.31
C VAL A 242 -10.20 -6.81 17.58
N LEU A 243 -10.35 -8.12 17.68
CA LEU A 243 -11.61 -8.80 17.99
C LEU A 243 -11.61 -9.37 19.41
N PRO A 244 -12.78 -9.44 20.07
CA PRO A 244 -12.90 -10.13 21.35
C PRO A 244 -12.66 -11.64 21.17
N PRO A 245 -12.07 -12.30 22.18
CA PRO A 245 -11.87 -13.74 22.14
C PRO A 245 -13.21 -14.49 22.00
N ARG A 246 -13.23 -15.51 21.14
CA ARG A 246 -14.41 -16.31 20.85
C ARG A 246 -14.00 -17.79 20.66
N PRO A 247 -14.89 -18.75 21.00
CA PRO A 247 -14.70 -20.15 20.63
C PRO A 247 -14.48 -20.33 19.13
N GLU A 248 -13.70 -21.32 18.73
CA GLU A 248 -13.31 -21.51 17.33
C GLU A 248 -14.49 -21.75 16.39
N TRP A 249 -15.52 -22.46 16.87
CA TRP A 249 -16.74 -22.67 16.09
C TRP A 249 -17.47 -21.35 15.78
N GLN A 250 -17.51 -20.40 16.75
CA GLN A 250 -18.09 -19.07 16.51
C GLN A 250 -17.24 -18.27 15.54
N MET A 251 -15.93 -18.33 15.64
CA MET A 251 -15.02 -17.67 14.69
C MET A 251 -15.23 -18.21 13.27
N SER A 252 -15.38 -19.53 13.13
CA SER A 252 -15.64 -20.18 11.84
C SER A 252 -16.99 -19.77 11.24
N LEU A 253 -18.04 -19.72 12.04
CA LEU A 253 -19.34 -19.25 11.62
C LEU A 253 -19.31 -17.78 11.18
N LEU A 254 -18.67 -16.90 11.97
CA LEU A 254 -18.55 -15.50 11.63
C LEU A 254 -17.72 -15.29 10.35
N ARG A 255 -16.64 -16.04 10.18
CA ARG A 255 -15.87 -16.04 8.91
C ARG A 255 -16.75 -16.37 7.73
N TYR A 256 -17.57 -17.41 7.83
CA TYR A 256 -18.52 -17.77 6.77
C TYR A 256 -19.51 -16.63 6.47
N VAL A 257 -20.16 -16.09 7.51
CA VAL A 257 -21.11 -14.97 7.39
C VAL A 257 -20.48 -13.76 6.71
N TYR A 258 -19.25 -13.38 7.12
CA TYR A 258 -18.58 -12.22 6.54
C TYR A 258 -17.96 -12.48 5.16
N LEU A 259 -17.66 -13.72 4.81
CA LEU A 259 -17.35 -14.11 3.42
C LEU A 259 -18.58 -13.94 2.51
N VAL A 260 -19.75 -14.41 2.95
CA VAL A 260 -21.01 -14.19 2.21
C VAL A 260 -21.30 -12.69 2.07
N LYS A 261 -21.10 -11.91 3.15
CA LYS A 261 -21.23 -10.44 3.08
C LYS A 261 -20.26 -9.83 2.06
N LEU A 262 -19.02 -10.25 2.05
CA LEU A 262 -18.02 -9.78 1.09
C LEU A 262 -18.44 -10.05 -0.35
N GLU A 263 -18.92 -11.26 -0.64
CA GLU A 263 -19.44 -11.61 -1.96
C GLU A 263 -20.65 -10.72 -2.35
N ALA A 264 -21.58 -10.51 -1.42
CA ALA A 264 -22.70 -9.59 -1.64
C ALA A 264 -22.26 -8.15 -1.93
N MET A 265 -21.21 -7.66 -1.24
CA MET A 265 -20.64 -6.34 -1.50
C MET A 265 -20.03 -6.24 -2.92
N TYR A 266 -19.37 -7.31 -3.40
CA TYR A 266 -18.89 -7.37 -4.78
C TYR A 266 -20.05 -7.34 -5.79
N LEU A 267 -21.13 -8.05 -5.53
CA LEU A 267 -22.31 -8.04 -6.39
C LEU A 267 -22.95 -6.64 -6.47
N LEU A 268 -23.23 -6.05 -5.31
CA LEU A 268 -23.96 -4.78 -5.23
C LEU A 268 -23.16 -3.60 -5.80
N GLN A 269 -21.84 -3.55 -5.55
CA GLN A 269 -21.02 -2.41 -5.99
C GLN A 269 -20.55 -2.50 -7.44
N ARG A 270 -20.56 -3.67 -8.05
CA ARG A 270 -19.88 -3.90 -9.33
C ARG A 270 -20.67 -4.71 -10.35
N GLY A 271 -21.81 -5.28 -10.00
CA GLY A 271 -22.56 -6.14 -10.89
C GLY A 271 -21.79 -7.36 -11.40
N TYR A 272 -20.71 -7.78 -10.69
CA TYR A 272 -19.84 -8.87 -11.11
C TYR A 272 -19.24 -9.62 -9.92
N LEU A 273 -19.49 -10.93 -9.87
CA LEU A 273 -18.79 -11.86 -8.98
C LEU A 273 -17.45 -12.25 -9.59
N PRO A 274 -16.32 -12.06 -8.91
CA PRO A 274 -15.16 -12.86 -9.20
C PRO A 274 -15.44 -14.27 -8.67
N LEU A 275 -15.96 -15.15 -9.53
CA LEU A 275 -16.05 -16.56 -9.22
C LEU A 275 -14.66 -17.06 -8.80
N HIS A 276 -14.61 -17.72 -7.68
CA HIS A 276 -13.46 -18.35 -7.02
C HIS A 276 -12.85 -19.51 -7.86
N LYS A 277 -12.60 -19.32 -9.16
CA LYS A 277 -12.08 -20.38 -10.03
C LYS A 277 -10.57 -20.50 -10.05
N ASP A 278 -9.80 -19.61 -9.40
CA ASP A 278 -8.34 -19.62 -9.50
C ASP A 278 -7.59 -20.05 -8.22
N ARG A 279 -8.25 -20.77 -7.29
CA ARG A 279 -7.57 -21.28 -6.08
C ARG A 279 -6.89 -22.63 -6.22
N THR A 280 -6.99 -23.29 -7.40
CA THR A 280 -6.52 -24.69 -7.55
C THR A 280 -5.42 -24.91 -8.58
N LYS A 281 -4.79 -23.86 -9.11
CA LYS A 281 -3.62 -24.03 -9.99
C LYS A 281 -2.63 -22.88 -9.74
N ALA A 282 -1.84 -23.04 -8.73
CA ALA A 282 -0.50 -22.47 -8.58
C ALA A 282 0.41 -23.55 -8.02
#